data_cbe170c6483b60582f0cea8c83532699
#
_entry.id   cbe170c6483b60582f0cea8c83532699
#
_cell.length_a   1.000
_cell.length_b   1.000
_cell.length_c   1.000
_cell.angle_alpha   90.00
_cell.angle_beta   90.00
_cell.angle_gamma   90.00
#
_symmetry.space_group_name_H-M   'P 1'
#
loop_
_entity.id
_entity.type
_entity.pdbx_description
1 polymer ?
#
loop_
_entity_poly.entity_id
_entity_poly.type
_entity_poly.pdbx_seq_one_letter_code
_entity_poly.pdbx_strand_id
1 'polypeptide(L)'
;MVIFLSCNRWEYDNLSEPIEVSLPETYLTLVALDTIYSMTDSSGNIFYAIDEEPDAGYVWDTLHQAFTTITSSRQELHWWGEDSDGEVMGYKYKWSSDSTWTFTNLESGVFYVPIRLDLDIFSFEVRSVDNDGNEDPTPSKLTLPIKNSSPELSFRYLSNPLTDNIGSDTSYTFPTRTFVWDLYDQDGNETITDVFYAMDDTCSGCWSRIDGDETSITLIDISPGIHTFYVKCRDIAGAESMISQFPDSANNLDAQAWVVKPVLGDVLIVDDYPLDNSNNALSWYVGMMDTILGSNEYSYWEIGDELPYSSTDVTANLNYFKTVIWYAAYNNTSSANDTYNRAEASLVNFIMGGGNLFINPIDFEDTTFTWFPLDSLITLNPNGRLYTDKVIESPIDSTLNLSVSHLIAVKVKGFWPDQSEFDSLKEIYHMADPDDSDGWIGNPTVCSMGQYRVTPTQLSGKVVIMTLPLHDGYRPKLQGNGSSIKLFQYLFENEF
;
A
#
# COMPACT_ATOMS: atom_id res chain seq x y z
N MET A 1 -57.66 77.48 36.14
CA MET A 1 -56.71 76.77 35.28
C MET A 1 -57.18 75.31 35.29
N VAL A 2 -57.95 74.94 34.25
CA VAL A 2 -58.52 73.58 34.12
C VAL A 2 -57.67 72.85 33.10
N ILE A 3 -57.00 71.79 33.53
CA ILE A 3 -56.20 70.94 32.68
C ILE A 3 -57.12 69.85 32.14
N PHE A 4 -57.40 69.87 30.82
CA PHE A 4 -58.04 68.78 30.11
C PHE A 4 -57.01 67.72 29.87
N LEU A 5 -57.12 66.55 30.52
CA LEU A 5 -56.47 65.30 30.14
C LEU A 5 -57.34 64.68 29.05
N SER A 6 -56.86 64.71 27.82
CA SER A 6 -57.41 63.85 26.74
C SER A 6 -56.94 62.46 26.92
N CYS A 7 -57.80 61.53 27.29
CA CYS A 7 -57.58 60.11 27.14
C CYS A 7 -57.63 59.80 25.64
N ASN A 8 -56.49 59.50 25.06
CA ASN A 8 -56.48 58.80 23.78
C ASN A 8 -57.06 57.41 23.98
N ARG A 9 -58.21 57.20 23.46
CA ARG A 9 -58.83 55.89 23.35
C ARG A 9 -58.02 55.14 22.31
N TRP A 10 -57.29 54.11 22.75
CA TRP A 10 -56.75 53.16 21.83
C TRP A 10 -57.96 52.42 21.25
N GLU A 11 -58.23 52.58 19.96
CA GLU A 11 -59.10 51.71 19.19
C GLU A 11 -58.32 50.41 19.03
N TYR A 12 -58.78 49.38 19.70
CA TYR A 12 -58.37 48.01 19.32
C TYR A 12 -59.02 47.78 17.98
N ASP A 13 -58.20 47.81 16.92
CA ASP A 13 -58.59 47.22 15.63
C ASP A 13 -59.03 45.80 15.89
N ASN A 14 -60.12 45.45 15.24
CA ASN A 14 -60.85 44.21 15.47
C ASN A 14 -59.92 43.00 14.95
N LEU A 15 -59.35 42.33 15.91
CA LEU A 15 -58.53 41.10 15.64
C LEU A 15 -59.34 39.94 15.05
N SER A 16 -60.40 40.22 14.28
CA SER A 16 -61.24 39.21 13.67
C SER A 16 -61.06 39.05 12.15
N GLU A 17 -60.13 39.77 11.56
CA GLU A 17 -59.66 39.37 10.26
C GLU A 17 -58.62 38.27 10.47
N PRO A 18 -58.78 37.11 9.83
CA PRO A 18 -57.77 36.10 9.90
C PRO A 18 -56.49 36.72 9.33
N ILE A 19 -55.40 36.66 10.08
CA ILE A 19 -54.09 36.96 9.54
C ILE A 19 -53.95 36.00 8.37
N GLU A 20 -53.94 36.48 7.14
CA GLU A 20 -53.61 35.63 5.99
C GLU A 20 -52.17 35.19 6.20
N VAL A 21 -52.02 33.95 6.65
CA VAL A 21 -50.71 33.32 6.79
C VAL A 21 -50.21 33.12 5.37
N SER A 22 -49.17 33.85 5.02
CA SER A 22 -48.45 33.59 3.77
C SER A 22 -47.67 32.31 3.93
N LEU A 23 -47.71 31.48 2.89
CA LEU A 23 -46.91 30.27 2.86
C LEU A 23 -45.59 30.59 2.17
N PRO A 24 -44.47 30.02 2.62
CA PRO A 24 -43.17 30.27 1.99
C PRO A 24 -43.14 29.73 0.57
N GLU A 25 -42.38 30.37 -0.31
CA GLU A 25 -42.12 29.95 -1.68
C GLU A 25 -40.68 29.48 -1.80
N THR A 26 -40.46 28.44 -2.63
CA THR A 26 -39.15 27.81 -2.83
C THR A 26 -38.68 27.93 -4.25
N TYR A 27 -37.43 28.27 -4.41
CA TYR A 27 -36.75 28.36 -5.70
C TYR A 27 -35.58 27.37 -5.73
N LEU A 28 -35.38 26.72 -6.87
CA LEU A 28 -34.33 25.75 -7.09
C LEU A 28 -33.55 26.08 -8.36
N THR A 29 -32.25 26.06 -8.29
CA THR A 29 -31.38 26.23 -9.44
C THR A 29 -30.29 25.14 -9.48
N LEU A 30 -29.95 24.78 -10.70
CA LEU A 30 -28.74 23.98 -10.98
C LEU A 30 -27.63 24.97 -11.32
N VAL A 31 -26.46 24.82 -10.73
CA VAL A 31 -25.28 25.56 -11.16
C VAL A 31 -24.88 24.98 -12.51
N ALA A 32 -25.21 25.66 -13.59
CA ALA A 32 -24.74 25.31 -14.91
C ALA A 32 -23.23 25.59 -14.95
N LEU A 33 -22.43 24.55 -15.01
CA LEU A 33 -20.97 24.69 -15.09
C LEU A 33 -20.50 25.07 -16.50
N ASP A 34 -21.39 24.98 -17.55
CA ASP A 34 -20.99 25.15 -18.94
C ASP A 34 -21.98 25.95 -19.76
N THR A 35 -21.49 26.56 -20.87
CA THR A 35 -22.27 27.30 -21.82
C THR A 35 -23.19 26.37 -22.65
N ILE A 36 -24.47 26.61 -22.60
CA ILE A 36 -25.46 25.83 -23.34
C ILE A 36 -25.53 26.36 -24.81
N TYR A 37 -25.30 25.53 -25.77
CA TYR A 37 -25.45 25.81 -27.20
C TYR A 37 -26.75 25.22 -27.74
N SER A 38 -27.48 25.96 -28.53
CA SER A 38 -28.65 25.42 -29.27
C SER A 38 -28.21 24.90 -30.64
N MET A 39 -28.60 23.69 -30.94
CA MET A 39 -28.37 23.04 -32.24
C MET A 39 -29.71 22.67 -32.89
N THR A 40 -29.73 22.60 -34.22
CA THR A 40 -30.92 22.18 -34.99
C THR A 40 -30.56 20.96 -35.79
N ASP A 41 -31.28 19.87 -35.65
CA ASP A 41 -31.08 18.67 -36.45
C ASP A 41 -31.60 18.84 -37.92
N SER A 42 -31.31 17.86 -38.76
CA SER A 42 -31.75 17.85 -40.17
C SER A 42 -33.27 17.79 -40.34
N SER A 43 -34.03 17.56 -39.29
CA SER A 43 -35.48 17.50 -39.24
C SER A 43 -36.11 18.80 -38.71
N GLY A 44 -35.26 19.78 -38.30
CA GLY A 44 -35.69 21.07 -37.79
C GLY A 44 -35.97 21.10 -36.29
N ASN A 45 -35.63 20.05 -35.53
CA ASN A 45 -35.75 20.04 -34.07
C ASN A 45 -34.59 20.80 -33.45
N ILE A 46 -34.86 21.61 -32.44
CA ILE A 46 -33.87 22.35 -31.67
C ILE A 46 -33.52 21.52 -30.43
N PHE A 47 -32.22 21.33 -30.21
CA PHE A 47 -31.67 20.71 -29.01
C PHE A 47 -30.50 21.54 -28.49
N TYR A 48 -30.15 21.33 -27.20
CA TYR A 48 -29.15 22.13 -26.53
C TYR A 48 -27.95 21.27 -26.14
N ALA A 49 -26.73 21.71 -26.42
CA ALA A 49 -25.47 21.05 -26.11
C ALA A 49 -24.72 21.76 -24.98
N ILE A 50 -24.17 20.98 -24.08
CA ILE A 50 -23.08 21.41 -23.22
C ILE A 50 -21.82 21.05 -24.01
N ASP A 51 -20.96 22.00 -24.30
CA ASP A 51 -19.80 21.86 -25.16
C ASP A 51 -20.06 21.75 -26.68
N GLU A 52 -19.02 22.08 -27.45
CA GLU A 52 -19.04 22.12 -28.90
C GLU A 52 -19.14 20.73 -29.57
N GLU A 53 -19.14 19.62 -28.82
CA GLU A 53 -19.22 18.28 -29.37
C GLU A 53 -20.64 17.72 -29.35
N PRO A 54 -21.19 17.36 -30.55
CA PRO A 54 -22.55 16.84 -30.64
C PRO A 54 -22.85 15.54 -29.91
N ASP A 55 -21.81 14.84 -29.47
CA ASP A 55 -21.90 13.53 -28.79
C ASP A 55 -22.04 13.63 -27.26
N ALA A 56 -21.93 14.81 -26.69
CA ALA A 56 -22.14 15.03 -25.27
C ALA A 56 -23.65 15.03 -24.93
N GLY A 57 -24.21 13.92 -25.04
CA GLY A 57 -25.41 13.43 -24.42
C GLY A 57 -26.64 14.33 -24.28
N TYR A 58 -27.57 14.26 -25.21
CA TYR A 58 -28.94 14.72 -25.02
C TYR A 58 -29.91 13.56 -24.96
N VAL A 59 -30.83 13.60 -23.99
CA VAL A 59 -32.00 12.72 -23.98
C VAL A 59 -33.22 13.51 -24.37
N TRP A 60 -34.00 12.95 -25.27
CA TRP A 60 -35.32 13.47 -25.59
C TRP A 60 -36.27 13.21 -24.41
N ASP A 61 -36.70 14.25 -23.75
CA ASP A 61 -37.75 14.14 -22.74
C ASP A 61 -39.11 13.92 -23.44
N THR A 62 -39.52 12.66 -23.45
CA THR A 62 -40.81 12.28 -24.08
C THR A 62 -42.01 12.81 -23.31
N LEU A 63 -41.86 13.17 -22.06
CA LEU A 63 -42.93 13.68 -21.21
C LEU A 63 -43.18 15.18 -21.49
N HIS A 64 -42.12 15.96 -21.68
CA HIS A 64 -42.15 17.39 -21.89
C HIS A 64 -41.91 17.79 -23.36
N GLN A 65 -41.62 16.80 -24.22
CA GLN A 65 -41.27 17.00 -25.63
C GLN A 65 -40.09 17.98 -25.81
N ALA A 66 -39.11 17.92 -24.94
CA ALA A 66 -37.93 18.74 -24.92
C ALA A 66 -36.67 17.91 -24.73
N PHE A 67 -35.55 18.39 -25.25
CA PHE A 67 -34.24 17.82 -24.87
C PHE A 67 -33.80 18.34 -23.53
N THR A 68 -33.37 17.47 -22.66
CA THR A 68 -32.81 17.78 -21.34
C THR A 68 -31.34 17.46 -21.35
N THR A 69 -30.53 18.28 -20.71
CA THR A 69 -29.10 18.07 -20.58
C THR A 69 -28.83 16.82 -19.74
N ILE A 70 -27.99 15.92 -20.23
CA ILE A 70 -27.52 14.78 -19.49
C ILE A 70 -26.41 15.24 -18.55
N THR A 71 -26.45 14.79 -17.29
CA THR A 71 -25.48 15.12 -16.26
C THR A 71 -24.86 13.86 -15.67
N SER A 72 -23.77 14.03 -14.91
CA SER A 72 -23.17 12.96 -14.08
C SER A 72 -23.95 12.74 -12.78
N SER A 73 -23.63 11.70 -12.02
CA SER A 73 -24.32 11.44 -10.76
C SER A 73 -24.00 12.45 -9.67
N ARG A 74 -22.85 13.11 -9.72
CA ARG A 74 -22.52 14.19 -8.80
C ARG A 74 -23.29 15.45 -9.17
N GLN A 75 -24.25 15.83 -8.33
CA GLN A 75 -25.08 17.02 -8.50
C GLN A 75 -24.79 18.05 -7.40
N GLU A 76 -24.56 19.28 -7.79
CA GLU A 76 -24.48 20.43 -6.89
C GLU A 76 -25.69 21.32 -7.13
N LEU A 77 -26.60 21.33 -6.15
CA LEU A 77 -27.88 22.01 -6.26
C LEU A 77 -27.92 23.16 -5.26
N HIS A 78 -28.52 24.27 -5.67
CA HIS A 78 -28.75 25.44 -4.83
C HIS A 78 -30.23 25.77 -4.82
N TRP A 79 -30.72 26.18 -3.66
CA TRP A 79 -32.11 26.60 -3.46
C TRP A 79 -32.16 27.74 -2.47
N TRP A 80 -33.23 28.48 -2.53
CA TRP A 80 -33.55 29.51 -1.56
C TRP A 80 -35.08 29.61 -1.40
N GLY A 81 -35.53 30.22 -0.36
CA GLY A 81 -36.96 30.46 -0.08
C GLY A 81 -37.24 31.90 0.29
N GLU A 82 -38.44 32.35 0.00
CA GLU A 82 -38.96 33.65 0.41
C GLU A 82 -40.27 33.46 1.18
N ASP A 83 -40.44 34.23 2.25
CA ASP A 83 -41.67 34.29 3.05
C ASP A 83 -42.04 35.75 3.23
N SER A 84 -43.30 36.11 2.89
CA SER A 84 -43.73 37.49 2.87
C SER A 84 -44.16 38.04 4.22
N ASP A 85 -44.46 37.19 5.19
CA ASP A 85 -44.90 37.58 6.55
C ASP A 85 -44.05 37.02 7.67
N GLY A 86 -42.96 36.23 7.33
CA GLY A 86 -42.06 35.59 8.28
C GLY A 86 -40.63 35.44 7.76
N GLU A 87 -39.97 34.43 8.27
CA GLU A 87 -38.59 34.06 7.90
C GLU A 87 -38.51 32.59 7.55
N VAL A 88 -37.77 32.23 6.50
CA VAL A 88 -37.47 30.82 6.16
C VAL A 88 -36.47 30.26 7.15
N MET A 89 -36.85 29.23 7.88
CA MET A 89 -36.02 28.56 8.90
C MET A 89 -35.20 27.40 8.35
N GLY A 90 -35.56 26.90 7.20
CA GLY A 90 -34.88 25.81 6.57
C GLY A 90 -35.65 25.19 5.42
N TYR A 91 -35.21 24.05 4.98
CA TYR A 91 -35.70 23.40 3.78
C TYR A 91 -35.90 21.91 4.02
N LYS A 92 -36.84 21.31 3.30
CA LYS A 92 -36.99 19.86 3.20
C LYS A 92 -36.79 19.45 1.75
N TYR A 93 -35.91 18.47 1.53
CA TYR A 93 -35.65 17.94 0.21
C TYR A 93 -35.79 16.44 0.15
N LYS A 94 -35.96 15.90 -1.04
CA LYS A 94 -35.93 14.47 -1.34
C LYS A 94 -35.60 14.22 -2.80
N TRP A 95 -35.02 13.08 -3.07
CA TRP A 95 -34.92 12.50 -4.41
C TRP A 95 -36.12 11.63 -4.72
N SER A 96 -36.36 11.35 -6.02
CA SER A 96 -37.44 10.44 -6.46
C SER A 96 -37.29 9.01 -5.92
N SER A 97 -36.07 8.61 -5.54
CA SER A 97 -35.76 7.35 -4.84
C SER A 97 -36.13 7.34 -3.36
N ASP A 98 -36.30 8.50 -2.74
CA ASP A 98 -36.48 8.63 -1.31
C ASP A 98 -37.95 8.51 -0.90
N SER A 99 -38.20 7.79 0.19
CA SER A 99 -39.54 7.65 0.76
C SER A 99 -39.91 8.79 1.73
N THR A 100 -38.91 9.54 2.23
CA THR A 100 -39.07 10.57 3.26
C THR A 100 -38.33 11.84 2.90
N TRP A 101 -38.83 12.95 3.45
CA TRP A 101 -38.17 14.25 3.32
C TRP A 101 -37.03 14.40 4.33
N THR A 102 -35.90 14.94 3.89
CA THR A 102 -34.76 15.28 4.75
C THR A 102 -34.76 16.79 5.02
N PHE A 103 -34.63 17.18 6.29
CA PHE A 103 -34.55 18.58 6.69
C PHE A 103 -33.10 19.09 6.65
N THR A 104 -32.89 20.30 6.19
CA THR A 104 -31.62 21.03 6.21
C THR A 104 -31.86 22.54 6.43
N ASN A 105 -30.90 23.23 7.03
CA ASN A 105 -30.86 24.68 7.09
C ASN A 105 -29.89 25.29 6.07
N LEU A 106 -29.31 24.46 5.20
CA LEU A 106 -28.39 24.88 4.14
C LEU A 106 -29.20 25.23 2.88
N GLU A 107 -28.70 26.15 2.09
CA GLU A 107 -29.25 26.59 0.80
C GLU A 107 -28.59 25.88 -0.39
N SER A 108 -27.80 24.84 -0.12
CA SER A 108 -27.14 24.04 -1.15
C SER A 108 -26.83 22.64 -0.65
N GLY A 109 -26.56 21.74 -1.59
CA GLY A 109 -26.09 20.40 -1.30
C GLY A 109 -25.35 19.78 -2.47
N VAL A 110 -24.38 18.94 -2.17
CA VAL A 110 -23.70 18.07 -3.16
C VAL A 110 -24.23 16.67 -2.93
N PHE A 111 -24.74 16.05 -3.97
CA PHE A 111 -25.35 14.74 -3.93
C PHE A 111 -24.68 13.83 -4.94
N TYR A 112 -24.57 12.56 -4.57
CA TYR A 112 -24.23 11.47 -5.47
C TYR A 112 -25.49 10.65 -5.67
N VAL A 113 -26.06 10.71 -6.87
CA VAL A 113 -27.32 10.02 -7.19
C VAL A 113 -27.01 8.57 -7.53
N PRO A 114 -27.63 7.58 -6.86
CA PRO A 114 -27.33 6.17 -7.08
C PRO A 114 -27.85 5.67 -8.41
N ILE A 115 -27.02 5.77 -9.46
CA ILE A 115 -27.33 5.29 -10.81
C ILE A 115 -27.32 3.77 -10.80
N ARG A 116 -28.26 3.18 -11.55
CA ARG A 116 -28.39 1.72 -11.71
C ARG A 116 -28.45 1.28 -13.17
N LEU A 117 -28.57 2.23 -14.08
CA LEU A 117 -28.70 2.00 -15.52
C LEU A 117 -27.74 2.95 -16.23
N ASP A 118 -27.35 2.61 -17.47
CA ASP A 118 -26.51 3.48 -18.31
C ASP A 118 -27.09 4.91 -18.44
N LEU A 119 -28.41 5.02 -18.47
CA LEU A 119 -29.13 6.27 -18.37
C LEU A 119 -30.31 6.11 -17.42
N ASP A 120 -30.38 6.96 -16.42
CA ASP A 120 -31.48 6.95 -15.46
C ASP A 120 -32.03 8.38 -15.26
N ILE A 121 -33.28 8.49 -14.84
CA ILE A 121 -33.95 9.79 -14.66
C ILE A 121 -34.34 9.95 -13.20
N PHE A 122 -33.75 10.94 -12.55
CA PHE A 122 -34.02 11.29 -11.17
C PHE A 122 -34.74 12.63 -11.09
N SER A 123 -35.59 12.80 -10.07
CA SER A 123 -36.16 14.07 -9.73
C SER A 123 -35.74 14.48 -8.32
N PHE A 124 -35.30 15.71 -8.18
CA PHE A 124 -35.04 16.36 -6.89
C PHE A 124 -36.20 17.31 -6.59
N GLU A 125 -36.73 17.26 -5.39
CA GLU A 125 -37.77 18.15 -4.89
C GLU A 125 -37.28 18.83 -3.61
N VAL A 126 -37.51 20.14 -3.49
CA VAL A 126 -37.17 20.92 -2.30
C VAL A 126 -38.29 21.89 -1.99
N ARG A 127 -38.54 22.10 -0.69
CA ARG A 127 -39.52 23.06 -0.19
C ARG A 127 -39.00 23.76 1.06
N SER A 128 -39.31 25.03 1.21
CA SER A 128 -38.99 25.84 2.38
C SER A 128 -39.95 25.58 3.54
N VAL A 129 -39.44 25.89 4.75
CA VAL A 129 -40.17 25.79 6.01
C VAL A 129 -39.98 27.13 6.71
N ASP A 130 -41.08 27.81 7.10
CA ASP A 130 -41.05 29.09 7.77
C ASP A 130 -40.88 28.98 9.31
N ASN A 131 -40.85 30.11 9.98
CA ASN A 131 -40.71 30.20 11.44
C ASN A 131 -41.97 29.73 12.21
N ASP A 132 -43.11 29.61 11.54
CA ASP A 132 -44.35 29.09 12.13
C ASP A 132 -44.54 27.59 11.89
N GLY A 133 -43.60 26.98 11.13
CA GLY A 133 -43.59 25.55 10.80
C GLY A 133 -44.45 25.22 9.59
N ASN A 134 -44.92 26.21 8.83
CA ASN A 134 -45.59 25.92 7.57
C ASN A 134 -44.59 25.55 6.49
N GLU A 135 -45.04 24.75 5.56
CA GLU A 135 -44.22 24.26 4.45
C GLU A 135 -44.76 24.76 3.13
N ASP A 136 -43.87 25.05 2.16
CA ASP A 136 -44.29 25.36 0.81
C ASP A 136 -45.12 24.19 0.24
N PRO A 137 -46.39 24.45 -0.13
CA PRO A 137 -47.27 23.42 -0.66
C PRO A 137 -46.92 23.04 -2.10
N THR A 138 -46.06 23.81 -2.77
CA THR A 138 -45.65 23.65 -4.16
C THR A 138 -44.13 23.47 -4.31
N PRO A 139 -43.59 22.34 -3.84
CA PRO A 139 -42.14 22.13 -3.87
C PRO A 139 -41.53 22.40 -5.25
N SER A 140 -40.43 23.11 -5.26
CA SER A 140 -39.63 23.25 -6.49
C SER A 140 -39.05 21.90 -6.91
N LYS A 141 -39.12 21.60 -8.20
CA LYS A 141 -38.74 20.32 -8.75
C LYS A 141 -37.79 20.47 -9.92
N LEU A 142 -36.73 19.64 -9.90
CA LEU A 142 -35.78 19.51 -11.00
C LEU A 142 -35.74 18.05 -11.44
N THR A 143 -35.85 17.79 -12.72
CA THR A 143 -35.70 16.45 -13.30
C THR A 143 -34.38 16.37 -14.06
N LEU A 144 -33.57 15.39 -13.70
CA LEU A 144 -32.20 15.22 -14.20
C LEU A 144 -32.08 13.84 -14.85
N PRO A 145 -31.85 13.77 -16.17
CA PRO A 145 -31.33 12.57 -16.80
C PRO A 145 -29.83 12.46 -16.50
N ILE A 146 -29.45 11.37 -15.89
CA ILE A 146 -28.08 11.11 -15.44
C ILE A 146 -27.54 9.93 -16.24
N LYS A 147 -26.43 10.14 -16.94
CA LYS A 147 -25.71 9.10 -17.66
C LYS A 147 -24.61 8.53 -16.78
N ASN A 148 -24.49 7.24 -16.80
CA ASN A 148 -23.44 6.52 -16.11
C ASN A 148 -22.07 6.82 -16.73
N SER A 149 -21.07 7.02 -15.91
CA SER A 149 -19.66 7.05 -16.29
C SER A 149 -19.05 5.67 -16.09
N SER A 150 -18.15 5.27 -16.95
CA SER A 150 -17.44 4.00 -16.73
C SER A 150 -16.41 4.15 -15.62
N PRO A 151 -16.27 3.16 -14.73
CA PRO A 151 -15.25 3.19 -13.69
C PRO A 151 -13.84 3.08 -14.28
N GLU A 152 -12.87 3.50 -13.53
CA GLU A 152 -11.44 3.42 -13.85
C GLU A 152 -10.71 2.59 -12.81
N LEU A 153 -9.74 1.79 -13.26
CA LEU A 153 -8.85 1.03 -12.40
C LEU A 153 -7.42 1.18 -12.90
N SER A 154 -6.51 1.50 -11.98
CA SER A 154 -5.10 1.63 -12.30
C SER A 154 -4.22 1.00 -11.22
N PHE A 155 -3.12 0.33 -11.61
CA PHE A 155 -2.15 -0.17 -10.64
C PHE A 155 -1.51 0.96 -9.87
N ARG A 156 -1.36 0.77 -8.55
CA ARG A 156 -0.58 1.66 -7.71
C ARG A 156 0.89 1.37 -7.92
N TYR A 157 1.56 2.21 -8.70
CA TYR A 157 2.94 2.02 -9.17
C TYR A 157 3.93 1.65 -8.06
N LEU A 158 4.01 2.44 -6.98
CA LEU A 158 4.94 2.18 -5.88
C LEU A 158 4.61 0.94 -5.04
N SER A 159 3.39 0.39 -5.19
CA SER A 159 2.94 -0.78 -4.45
C SER A 159 3.17 -2.09 -5.20
N ASN A 160 3.57 -2.01 -6.48
CA ASN A 160 3.86 -3.16 -7.33
C ASN A 160 5.31 -3.03 -7.82
N PRO A 161 6.31 -3.44 -7.00
CA PRO A 161 7.71 -3.29 -7.34
C PRO A 161 8.02 -3.95 -8.68
N LEU A 162 8.84 -3.28 -9.47
CA LEU A 162 9.13 -3.66 -10.85
C LEU A 162 9.97 -4.93 -10.93
N THR A 163 11.04 -4.94 -10.14
CA THR A 163 12.02 -6.03 -10.21
C THR A 163 12.57 -6.30 -8.83
N ASP A 164 13.05 -7.51 -8.61
CA ASP A 164 13.89 -7.89 -7.48
C ASP A 164 15.38 -7.89 -7.87
N ASN A 165 15.71 -7.37 -9.05
CA ASN A 165 17.07 -7.27 -9.54
C ASN A 165 17.22 -5.96 -10.33
N ILE A 166 17.94 -4.99 -9.79
CA ILE A 166 18.14 -3.68 -10.41
C ILE A 166 18.85 -3.82 -11.76
N GLY A 167 18.37 -3.09 -12.75
CA GLY A 167 18.87 -3.14 -14.12
C GLY A 167 18.29 -4.27 -14.94
N SER A 168 17.36 -5.06 -14.40
CA SER A 168 16.55 -6.02 -15.14
C SER A 168 15.19 -5.41 -15.50
N ASP A 169 14.73 -5.67 -16.72
CA ASP A 169 13.37 -5.33 -17.14
C ASP A 169 12.36 -6.40 -16.67
N THR A 170 12.77 -7.31 -15.80
CA THR A 170 11.95 -8.44 -15.36
C THR A 170 11.71 -8.36 -13.86
N SER A 171 10.45 -8.43 -13.47
CA SER A 171 10.04 -8.60 -12.07
C SER A 171 10.08 -10.08 -11.71
N TYR A 172 10.86 -10.45 -10.70
CA TYR A 172 10.94 -11.81 -10.20
C TYR A 172 10.23 -11.94 -8.86
N THR A 173 9.43 -12.97 -8.71
CA THR A 173 8.77 -13.30 -7.44
C THR A 173 8.85 -14.79 -7.16
N PHE A 174 8.62 -15.18 -5.92
CA PHE A 174 8.25 -16.55 -5.57
C PHE A 174 6.75 -16.78 -5.81
N PRO A 175 6.20 -17.98 -5.53
CA PRO A 175 4.80 -18.31 -5.83
C PRO A 175 3.73 -17.49 -5.12
N THR A 176 4.08 -16.45 -4.37
CA THR A 176 3.14 -15.51 -3.75
C THR A 176 3.41 -14.10 -4.24
N ARG A 177 2.35 -13.40 -4.63
CA ARG A 177 2.43 -11.99 -4.99
C ARG A 177 1.13 -11.26 -4.67
N THR A 178 1.26 -10.08 -4.08
CA THR A 178 0.17 -9.11 -3.87
C THR A 178 0.19 -8.08 -4.98
N PHE A 179 -1.00 -7.81 -5.54
CA PHE A 179 -1.25 -6.71 -6.46
C PHE A 179 -2.13 -5.68 -5.78
N VAL A 180 -1.85 -4.39 -6.02
CA VAL A 180 -2.55 -3.27 -5.42
C VAL A 180 -2.93 -2.28 -6.52
N TRP A 181 -4.16 -1.78 -6.48
CA TRP A 181 -4.69 -0.81 -7.45
C TRP A 181 -5.51 0.27 -6.77
N ASP A 182 -5.76 1.34 -7.50
CA ASP A 182 -6.69 2.38 -7.15
C ASP A 182 -7.94 2.24 -8.02
N LEU A 183 -9.09 2.52 -7.40
CA LEU A 183 -10.40 2.52 -8.03
C LEU A 183 -10.93 3.95 -8.06
N TYR A 184 -11.52 4.32 -9.16
CA TYR A 184 -12.18 5.62 -9.31
C TYR A 184 -13.42 5.48 -10.18
N ASP A 185 -14.50 6.13 -9.73
CA ASP A 185 -15.69 6.32 -10.53
C ASP A 185 -16.18 7.76 -10.35
N GLN A 186 -16.45 8.45 -11.46
CA GLN A 186 -16.95 9.82 -11.41
C GLN A 186 -18.32 9.90 -10.74
N ASP A 187 -19.08 8.81 -10.79
CA ASP A 187 -20.41 8.68 -10.18
C ASP A 187 -20.36 8.29 -8.71
N GLY A 188 -19.16 8.11 -8.17
CA GLY A 188 -18.86 7.70 -6.80
C GLY A 188 -18.28 6.28 -6.73
N ASN A 189 -17.21 6.11 -5.99
CA ASN A 189 -16.55 4.79 -5.87
C ASN A 189 -17.47 3.70 -5.29
N GLU A 190 -18.51 4.07 -4.55
CA GLU A 190 -19.54 3.17 -4.03
C GLU A 190 -20.42 2.55 -5.11
N THR A 191 -20.38 3.07 -6.35
CA THR A 191 -21.07 2.48 -7.49
C THR A 191 -20.34 1.27 -8.06
N ILE A 192 -19.05 1.13 -7.78
CA ILE A 192 -18.25 -0.02 -8.20
C ILE A 192 -18.67 -1.24 -7.39
N THR A 193 -19.26 -2.22 -8.05
CA THR A 193 -19.82 -3.43 -7.40
C THR A 193 -18.93 -4.64 -7.48
N ASP A 194 -18.08 -4.69 -8.49
CA ASP A 194 -17.27 -5.86 -8.78
C ASP A 194 -15.87 -5.46 -9.25
N VAL A 195 -14.86 -6.19 -8.78
CA VAL A 195 -13.54 -6.24 -9.39
C VAL A 195 -13.32 -7.65 -9.94
N PHE A 196 -12.75 -7.74 -11.12
CA PHE A 196 -12.42 -9.00 -11.79
C PHE A 196 -10.94 -9.07 -12.05
N TYR A 197 -10.35 -10.23 -11.79
CA TYR A 197 -8.95 -10.50 -12.12
C TYR A 197 -8.79 -11.79 -12.90
N ALA A 198 -7.74 -11.89 -13.68
CA ALA A 198 -7.39 -13.07 -14.47
C ALA A 198 -5.87 -13.24 -14.55
N MET A 199 -5.42 -14.47 -14.80
CA MET A 199 -4.03 -14.82 -15.01
C MET A 199 -3.84 -15.35 -16.42
N ASP A 200 -2.83 -14.80 -17.11
CA ASP A 200 -2.32 -15.26 -18.42
C ASP A 200 -3.29 -15.19 -19.59
N ASP A 201 -4.61 -15.15 -19.35
CA ASP A 201 -5.63 -15.10 -20.39
C ASP A 201 -6.84 -14.28 -19.93
N THR A 202 -7.43 -13.53 -20.85
CA THR A 202 -8.63 -12.68 -20.63
C THR A 202 -9.90 -13.27 -21.24
N CYS A 203 -9.94 -14.59 -21.51
CA CYS A 203 -11.12 -15.25 -22.06
C CYS A 203 -12.34 -15.08 -21.15
N SER A 204 -13.56 -15.22 -21.69
CA SER A 204 -14.80 -14.96 -20.94
C SER A 204 -14.98 -15.81 -19.66
N GLY A 205 -14.32 -16.97 -19.58
CA GLY A 205 -14.36 -17.85 -18.40
C GLY A 205 -13.09 -17.78 -17.54
N CYS A 206 -12.13 -16.89 -17.85
CA CYS A 206 -10.85 -16.79 -17.17
C CYS A 206 -10.90 -15.83 -15.96
N TRP A 207 -11.97 -15.07 -15.81
CA TRP A 207 -12.09 -14.03 -14.80
C TRP A 207 -12.62 -14.55 -13.47
N SER A 208 -11.92 -14.26 -12.40
CA SER A 208 -12.38 -14.42 -11.03
C SER A 208 -12.92 -13.09 -10.51
N ARG A 209 -14.01 -13.14 -9.73
CA ARG A 209 -14.68 -11.96 -9.18
C ARG A 209 -14.33 -11.80 -7.71
N ILE A 210 -14.12 -10.56 -7.28
CA ILE A 210 -14.05 -10.11 -5.89
C ILE A 210 -14.95 -8.88 -5.69
N ASP A 211 -15.14 -8.45 -4.44
CA ASP A 211 -16.00 -7.32 -4.11
C ASP A 211 -15.45 -6.00 -4.69
N GLY A 212 -16.34 -5.07 -4.99
CA GLY A 212 -16.02 -3.82 -5.70
C GLY A 212 -15.21 -2.81 -4.88
N ASP A 213 -15.11 -2.98 -3.57
CA ASP A 213 -14.31 -2.15 -2.67
C ASP A 213 -12.89 -2.70 -2.42
N GLU A 214 -12.59 -3.89 -2.95
CA GLU A 214 -11.27 -4.49 -2.82
C GLU A 214 -10.24 -3.78 -3.71
N THR A 215 -9.19 -3.27 -3.08
CA THR A 215 -8.09 -2.55 -3.74
C THR A 215 -6.79 -3.34 -3.82
N SER A 216 -6.83 -4.61 -3.42
CA SER A 216 -5.67 -5.50 -3.48
C SER A 216 -6.09 -6.96 -3.51
N ILE A 217 -5.18 -7.80 -4.00
CA ILE A 217 -5.30 -9.25 -3.92
C ILE A 217 -3.93 -9.89 -3.73
N THR A 218 -3.84 -10.87 -2.85
CA THR A 218 -2.67 -11.72 -2.72
C THR A 218 -2.93 -13.06 -3.40
N LEU A 219 -2.19 -13.35 -4.45
CA LEU A 219 -2.18 -14.65 -5.12
C LEU A 219 -1.15 -15.56 -4.48
N ILE A 220 -1.49 -16.79 -4.28
CA ILE A 220 -0.64 -17.85 -3.70
C ILE A 220 -0.56 -19.03 -4.64
N ASP A 221 0.43 -19.88 -4.46
CA ASP A 221 0.64 -21.10 -5.24
C ASP A 221 0.71 -20.86 -6.77
N ILE A 222 1.23 -19.70 -7.17
CA ILE A 222 1.42 -19.38 -8.58
C ILE A 222 2.48 -20.32 -9.15
N SER A 223 2.18 -20.96 -10.28
CA SER A 223 3.13 -21.87 -10.92
C SER A 223 4.40 -21.15 -11.37
N PRO A 224 5.57 -21.78 -11.32
CA PRO A 224 6.78 -21.17 -11.88
C PRO A 224 6.66 -20.95 -13.38
N GLY A 225 7.08 -19.76 -13.85
CA GLY A 225 7.01 -19.40 -15.25
C GLY A 225 6.83 -17.89 -15.47
N ILE A 226 6.58 -17.53 -16.72
CA ILE A 226 6.26 -16.16 -17.11
C ILE A 226 4.75 -15.99 -17.00
N HIS A 227 4.31 -14.92 -16.36
CA HIS A 227 2.91 -14.63 -16.11
C HIS A 227 2.53 -13.21 -16.47
N THR A 228 1.22 -13.02 -16.70
CA THR A 228 0.59 -11.70 -16.80
C THR A 228 -0.65 -11.68 -15.93
N PHE A 229 -0.76 -10.69 -15.08
CA PHE A 229 -1.94 -10.45 -14.25
C PHE A 229 -2.80 -9.39 -14.90
N TYR A 230 -4.10 -9.61 -14.99
CA TYR A 230 -5.10 -8.69 -15.52
C TYR A 230 -6.13 -8.37 -14.47
N VAL A 231 -6.60 -7.12 -14.46
CA VAL A 231 -7.65 -6.66 -13.54
C VAL A 231 -8.52 -5.62 -14.22
N LYS A 232 -9.82 -5.63 -13.91
CA LYS A 232 -10.79 -4.62 -14.30
C LYS A 232 -11.87 -4.52 -13.25
N CYS A 233 -12.62 -3.42 -13.25
CA CYS A 233 -13.79 -3.26 -12.38
C CYS A 233 -15.07 -3.02 -13.18
N ARG A 234 -16.20 -3.17 -12.49
CA ARG A 234 -17.53 -2.94 -13.06
C ARG A 234 -18.40 -2.23 -12.02
N ASP A 235 -19.17 -1.26 -12.49
CA ASP A 235 -20.13 -0.53 -11.68
C ASP A 235 -21.52 -1.22 -11.61
N ILE A 236 -22.40 -0.60 -10.84
CA ILE A 236 -23.77 -1.08 -10.64
C ILE A 236 -24.64 -0.97 -11.91
N ALA A 237 -24.29 -0.09 -12.82
CA ALA A 237 -24.98 0.07 -14.12
C ALA A 237 -24.51 -0.95 -15.16
N GLY A 238 -23.40 -1.65 -14.87
CA GLY A 238 -22.85 -2.68 -15.73
C GLY A 238 -21.73 -2.20 -16.65
N ALA A 239 -21.30 -0.93 -16.56
CA ALA A 239 -20.15 -0.46 -17.32
C ALA A 239 -18.86 -1.01 -16.70
N GLU A 240 -17.90 -1.35 -17.57
CA GLU A 240 -16.62 -1.91 -17.17
C GLU A 240 -15.48 -0.93 -17.44
N SER A 241 -14.46 -0.94 -16.59
CA SER A 241 -13.22 -0.23 -16.84
C SER A 241 -12.45 -0.84 -18.02
N MET A 242 -11.46 -0.12 -18.52
CA MET A 242 -10.42 -0.74 -19.34
C MET A 242 -9.69 -1.81 -18.52
N ILE A 243 -9.19 -2.83 -19.22
CA ILE A 243 -8.36 -3.87 -18.58
C ILE A 243 -6.99 -3.28 -18.29
N SER A 244 -6.59 -3.29 -17.02
CA SER A 244 -5.22 -3.03 -16.59
C SER A 244 -4.46 -4.34 -16.49
N GLN A 245 -3.18 -4.34 -16.84
CA GLN A 245 -2.34 -5.54 -16.81
C GLN A 245 -1.00 -5.27 -16.13
N PHE A 246 -0.42 -6.30 -15.53
CA PHE A 246 0.94 -6.32 -15.03
C PHE A 246 1.68 -7.55 -15.57
N PRO A 247 2.89 -7.41 -16.14
CA PRO A 247 3.55 -6.13 -16.43
C PRO A 247 2.86 -5.37 -17.56
N ASP A 248 2.98 -4.05 -17.54
CA ASP A 248 2.53 -3.18 -18.62
C ASP A 248 3.72 -2.71 -19.45
N SER A 249 3.96 -3.40 -20.56
CA SER A 249 5.08 -3.08 -21.45
C SER A 249 4.95 -1.73 -22.18
N ALA A 250 3.76 -1.13 -22.16
CA ALA A 250 3.54 0.20 -22.73
C ALA A 250 3.98 1.32 -21.81
N ASN A 251 4.09 1.04 -20.51
CA ASN A 251 4.56 1.96 -19.48
C ASN A 251 6.03 1.68 -19.15
N ASN A 252 6.92 2.60 -19.51
CA ASN A 252 8.38 2.46 -19.24
C ASN A 252 8.76 2.42 -17.75
N LEU A 253 7.80 2.64 -16.87
CA LEU A 253 7.99 2.57 -15.43
C LEU A 253 7.77 1.17 -14.87
N ASP A 254 7.14 0.28 -15.64
CA ASP A 254 6.83 -1.08 -15.22
C ASP A 254 7.80 -2.11 -15.83
N ALA A 255 7.87 -3.28 -15.20
CA ALA A 255 8.63 -4.40 -15.74
C ALA A 255 8.11 -4.82 -17.14
N GLN A 256 9.00 -5.31 -17.98
CA GLN A 256 8.66 -5.87 -19.29
C GLN A 256 8.16 -7.32 -19.19
N ALA A 257 8.54 -8.02 -18.14
CA ALA A 257 8.12 -9.37 -17.86
C ALA A 257 7.97 -9.60 -16.34
N TRP A 258 7.09 -10.52 -15.99
CA TRP A 258 6.97 -11.03 -14.62
C TRP A 258 7.22 -12.53 -14.63
N VAL A 259 8.21 -12.97 -13.84
CA VAL A 259 8.65 -14.36 -13.75
C VAL A 259 8.48 -14.84 -12.31
N VAL A 260 7.72 -15.91 -12.14
CA VAL A 260 7.62 -16.63 -10.87
C VAL A 260 8.73 -17.70 -10.83
N LYS A 261 9.60 -17.57 -9.83
CA LYS A 261 10.72 -18.53 -9.62
C LYS A 261 10.22 -19.79 -8.91
N PRO A 262 10.79 -20.96 -9.23
CA PRO A 262 10.54 -22.15 -8.43
C PRO A 262 11.18 -22.01 -7.04
N VAL A 263 10.56 -22.59 -6.04
CA VAL A 263 11.17 -22.79 -4.71
C VAL A 263 12.07 -24.02 -4.78
N LEU A 264 13.37 -23.83 -4.58
CA LEU A 264 14.37 -24.88 -4.61
C LEU A 264 14.96 -25.07 -3.22
N GLY A 265 14.91 -26.29 -2.70
CA GLY A 265 15.45 -26.65 -1.39
C GLY A 265 14.79 -25.95 -0.20
N ASP A 266 15.45 -26.05 0.93
CA ASP A 266 14.97 -25.52 2.21
C ASP A 266 15.70 -24.21 2.64
N VAL A 267 16.63 -23.72 1.82
CA VAL A 267 17.50 -22.58 2.14
C VAL A 267 17.26 -21.44 1.17
N LEU A 268 17.07 -20.22 1.71
CA LEU A 268 16.97 -18.98 0.94
C LEU A 268 18.21 -18.10 1.21
N ILE A 269 18.89 -17.68 0.18
CA ILE A 269 19.89 -16.62 0.23
C ILE A 269 19.20 -15.30 -0.15
N VAL A 270 19.19 -14.32 0.76
CA VAL A 270 18.67 -12.99 0.48
C VAL A 270 19.85 -12.05 0.23
N ASP A 271 19.93 -11.60 -1.01
CA ASP A 271 20.90 -10.59 -1.46
C ASP A 271 20.33 -9.19 -1.27
N ASP A 272 20.65 -8.61 -0.11
CA ASP A 272 20.32 -7.24 0.25
C ASP A 272 21.51 -6.31 -0.08
N TYR A 273 22.07 -6.49 -1.24
CA TYR A 273 23.22 -5.73 -1.72
C TYR A 273 22.74 -4.71 -2.75
N PRO A 274 23.03 -3.38 -2.58
CA PRO A 274 22.70 -2.42 -3.63
C PRO A 274 23.43 -2.82 -4.89
N LEU A 275 22.70 -2.80 -5.96
CA LEU A 275 23.14 -3.33 -7.22
C LEU A 275 24.11 -2.38 -7.88
N ASP A 276 25.35 -2.77 -7.90
CA ASP A 276 26.18 -2.41 -9.02
C ASP A 276 26.48 -3.68 -9.83
N ASN A 277 26.77 -3.51 -11.11
CA ASN A 277 27.13 -4.61 -12.03
C ASN A 277 28.42 -5.35 -11.61
N SER A 278 29.06 -4.95 -10.54
CA SER A 278 30.28 -5.53 -9.97
C SER A 278 30.06 -6.35 -8.70
N ASN A 279 28.79 -6.54 -8.28
CA ASN A 279 28.47 -7.30 -7.09
C ASN A 279 28.81 -8.79 -7.27
N ASN A 280 29.87 -9.24 -6.61
CA ASN A 280 30.29 -10.63 -6.59
C ASN A 280 29.84 -11.38 -5.32
N ALA A 281 29.12 -10.72 -4.41
CA ALA A 281 28.71 -11.32 -3.16
C ALA A 281 27.76 -12.50 -3.40
N LEU A 282 26.72 -12.31 -4.21
CA LEU A 282 25.78 -13.38 -4.53
C LEU A 282 26.51 -14.60 -5.12
N SER A 283 27.39 -14.38 -6.13
CA SER A 283 28.15 -15.47 -6.73
C SER A 283 29.03 -16.22 -5.72
N TRP A 284 29.56 -15.50 -4.73
CA TRP A 284 30.35 -16.11 -3.67
C TRP A 284 29.51 -16.95 -2.71
N TYR A 285 28.34 -16.43 -2.25
CA TYR A 285 27.40 -17.19 -1.42
C TYR A 285 26.84 -18.41 -2.15
N VAL A 286 26.46 -18.24 -3.41
CA VAL A 286 26.00 -19.33 -4.29
C VAL A 286 27.07 -20.41 -4.42
N GLY A 287 28.32 -20.05 -4.76
CA GLY A 287 29.42 -21.02 -4.87
C GLY A 287 29.73 -21.76 -3.56
N MET A 288 29.52 -21.12 -2.43
CA MET A 288 29.66 -21.73 -1.11
C MET A 288 28.51 -22.71 -0.83
N MET A 289 27.26 -22.33 -1.13
CA MET A 289 26.11 -23.23 -0.96
C MET A 289 26.14 -24.42 -1.94
N ASP A 290 26.58 -24.22 -3.17
CA ASP A 290 26.84 -25.32 -4.11
C ASP A 290 27.78 -26.39 -3.54
N THR A 291 28.80 -25.94 -2.78
CA THR A 291 29.76 -26.84 -2.16
C THR A 291 29.18 -27.57 -0.93
N ILE A 292 28.27 -26.91 -0.17
CA ILE A 292 27.73 -27.45 1.09
C ILE A 292 26.49 -28.30 0.84
N LEU A 293 25.55 -27.77 0.07
CA LEU A 293 24.22 -28.35 -0.14
C LEU A 293 24.11 -29.08 -1.50
N GLY A 294 24.79 -28.56 -2.52
CA GLY A 294 24.63 -28.95 -3.91
C GLY A 294 23.83 -27.91 -4.72
N SER A 295 24.09 -27.88 -6.02
CA SER A 295 23.40 -26.99 -6.94
C SER A 295 21.90 -27.34 -7.00
N ASN A 296 21.05 -26.34 -7.00
CA ASN A 296 19.58 -26.41 -6.97
C ASN A 296 18.95 -26.95 -5.66
N GLU A 297 19.70 -27.04 -4.58
CA GLU A 297 19.19 -27.41 -3.26
C GLU A 297 18.91 -26.17 -2.36
N TYR A 298 18.92 -24.98 -2.95
CA TYR A 298 18.63 -23.70 -2.32
C TYR A 298 18.07 -22.71 -3.36
N SER A 299 17.44 -21.64 -2.85
CA SER A 299 16.98 -20.52 -3.67
C SER A 299 17.74 -19.23 -3.29
N TYR A 300 17.68 -18.24 -4.16
CA TYR A 300 18.17 -16.90 -3.84
C TYR A 300 17.16 -15.83 -4.25
N TRP A 301 17.19 -14.72 -3.52
CA TRP A 301 16.33 -13.56 -3.70
C TRP A 301 17.18 -12.29 -3.70
N GLU A 302 17.28 -11.66 -4.85
CA GLU A 302 17.99 -10.40 -5.05
C GLU A 302 17.02 -9.25 -4.82
N ILE A 303 17.00 -8.70 -3.60
CA ILE A 303 16.07 -7.60 -3.25
C ILE A 303 16.68 -6.23 -3.55
N GLY A 304 17.99 -6.14 -3.69
CA GLY A 304 18.67 -4.85 -3.92
C GLY A 304 18.31 -3.84 -2.82
N ASP A 305 17.76 -2.72 -3.24
CA ASP A 305 17.38 -1.63 -2.32
C ASP A 305 15.91 -1.70 -1.89
N GLU A 306 15.10 -2.62 -2.43
CA GLU A 306 13.65 -2.59 -2.26
C GLU A 306 13.04 -3.94 -1.93
N LEU A 307 12.23 -3.94 -0.88
CA LEU A 307 11.33 -5.04 -0.55
C LEU A 307 10.03 -4.92 -1.36
N PRO A 308 9.30 -6.04 -1.55
CA PRO A 308 7.91 -5.97 -1.96
C PRO A 308 7.12 -5.00 -1.08
N TYR A 309 6.20 -4.26 -1.67
CA TYR A 309 5.35 -3.32 -0.93
C TYR A 309 4.55 -4.02 0.18
N SER A 310 4.08 -5.22 -0.09
CA SER A 310 3.30 -6.00 0.87
C SER A 310 4.22 -6.80 1.80
N SER A 311 4.09 -6.57 3.10
CA SER A 311 4.73 -7.41 4.12
C SER A 311 4.25 -8.87 4.08
N THR A 312 3.06 -9.12 3.51
CA THR A 312 2.53 -10.46 3.26
C THR A 312 3.42 -11.21 2.26
N ASP A 313 3.87 -10.55 1.20
CA ASP A 313 4.77 -11.14 0.21
C ASP A 313 6.13 -11.44 0.83
N VAL A 314 6.68 -10.53 1.63
CA VAL A 314 7.94 -10.75 2.36
C VAL A 314 7.82 -11.97 3.28
N THR A 315 6.77 -12.00 4.10
CA THR A 315 6.51 -13.11 5.03
C THR A 315 6.33 -14.43 4.29
N ALA A 316 5.58 -14.44 3.19
CA ALA A 316 5.37 -15.64 2.39
C ALA A 316 6.67 -16.15 1.76
N ASN A 317 7.48 -15.25 1.20
CA ASN A 317 8.76 -15.59 0.61
C ASN A 317 9.70 -16.24 1.61
N LEU A 318 9.78 -15.73 2.84
CA LEU A 318 10.58 -16.34 3.91
C LEU A 318 10.03 -17.73 4.29
N ASN A 319 8.72 -17.86 4.42
CA ASN A 319 8.06 -19.08 4.89
C ASN A 319 8.10 -20.26 3.90
N TYR A 320 8.52 -20.04 2.66
CA TYR A 320 8.82 -21.16 1.75
C TYR A 320 10.04 -21.97 2.17
N PHE A 321 10.88 -21.42 3.08
CA PHE A 321 12.17 -21.99 3.45
C PHE A 321 12.24 -22.27 4.94
N LYS A 322 13.15 -23.16 5.34
CA LYS A 322 13.45 -23.44 6.75
C LYS A 322 14.57 -22.57 7.28
N THR A 323 15.48 -22.16 6.42
CA THR A 323 16.67 -21.38 6.77
C THR A 323 16.82 -20.21 5.79
N VAL A 324 17.04 -19.02 6.32
CA VAL A 324 17.32 -17.80 5.57
C VAL A 324 18.72 -17.32 5.88
N ILE A 325 19.51 -17.07 4.85
CA ILE A 325 20.82 -16.40 4.94
C ILE A 325 20.63 -15.02 4.34
N TRP A 326 20.58 -13.99 5.20
CA TRP A 326 20.41 -12.61 4.80
C TRP A 326 21.72 -11.85 4.96
N TYR A 327 22.29 -11.38 3.88
CA TYR A 327 23.44 -10.51 3.94
C TYR A 327 23.12 -9.13 3.34
N ALA A 328 23.47 -8.08 4.07
CA ALA A 328 23.22 -6.72 3.69
C ALA A 328 24.50 -6.03 3.28
N ALA A 329 24.39 -5.16 2.30
CA ALA A 329 25.51 -4.37 1.84
C ALA A 329 25.84 -3.21 2.76
N TYR A 330 27.08 -2.82 2.68
CA TYR A 330 27.51 -1.53 3.16
C TYR A 330 27.06 -0.43 2.19
N ASN A 331 26.26 0.50 2.66
CA ASN A 331 25.94 1.68 1.91
C ASN A 331 26.64 2.91 2.48
N ASN A 332 27.58 3.45 1.68
CA ASN A 332 28.37 4.62 2.04
C ASN A 332 27.59 5.95 1.98
N THR A 333 26.34 5.95 1.59
CA THR A 333 25.67 7.17 1.14
C THR A 333 24.38 7.52 1.88
N SER A 334 23.78 6.64 2.62
CA SER A 334 22.61 6.99 3.44
C SER A 334 22.14 5.87 4.35
N SER A 335 21.60 6.24 5.49
CA SER A 335 20.80 5.47 6.43
C SER A 335 19.53 4.83 5.83
N ALA A 336 19.41 4.70 4.52
CA ALA A 336 18.17 4.33 3.84
C ALA A 336 18.06 2.84 3.48
N ASN A 337 19.15 2.06 3.59
CA ASN A 337 19.17 0.69 3.07
C ASN A 337 19.19 -0.39 4.14
N ASP A 338 18.53 -0.12 5.23
CA ASP A 338 18.26 -1.13 6.25
C ASP A 338 17.03 -1.95 5.82
N THR A 339 17.12 -2.66 4.70
CA THR A 339 16.01 -3.46 4.17
C THR A 339 15.58 -4.52 5.17
N TYR A 340 16.53 -5.13 5.88
CA TYR A 340 16.22 -6.07 6.97
C TYR A 340 15.46 -5.39 8.13
N ASN A 341 15.66 -4.09 8.39
CA ASN A 341 14.89 -3.34 9.38
C ASN A 341 13.44 -3.15 8.92
N ARG A 342 13.23 -2.84 7.65
CA ARG A 342 11.88 -2.75 7.06
C ARG A 342 11.19 -4.11 7.03
N ALA A 343 11.95 -5.20 6.93
CA ALA A 343 11.46 -6.57 6.98
C ALA A 343 11.28 -7.12 8.40
N GLU A 344 11.57 -6.35 9.46
CA GLU A 344 11.62 -6.81 10.86
C GLU A 344 10.39 -7.64 11.25
N ALA A 345 9.18 -7.14 10.99
CA ALA A 345 7.96 -7.85 11.35
C ALA A 345 7.86 -9.23 10.68
N SER A 346 8.26 -9.33 9.41
CA SER A 346 8.26 -10.60 8.66
C SER A 346 9.36 -11.54 9.15
N LEU A 347 10.54 -11.02 9.47
CA LEU A 347 11.65 -11.80 10.03
C LEU A 347 11.30 -12.33 11.41
N VAL A 348 10.72 -11.51 12.28
CA VAL A 348 10.26 -11.94 13.61
C VAL A 348 9.21 -13.04 13.48
N ASN A 349 8.22 -12.88 12.61
CA ASN A 349 7.21 -13.91 12.36
C ASN A 349 7.84 -15.22 11.87
N PHE A 350 8.79 -15.14 10.95
CA PHE A 350 9.52 -16.30 10.44
C PHE A 350 10.28 -17.04 11.56
N ILE A 351 11.05 -16.30 12.35
CA ILE A 351 11.83 -16.85 13.48
C ILE A 351 10.91 -17.47 14.52
N MET A 352 9.86 -16.76 14.93
CA MET A 352 8.88 -17.25 15.92
C MET A 352 8.10 -18.46 15.41
N GLY A 353 7.95 -18.59 14.10
CA GLY A 353 7.39 -19.77 13.41
C GLY A 353 8.34 -20.98 13.39
N GLY A 354 9.58 -20.85 13.81
CA GLY A 354 10.59 -21.89 13.83
C GLY A 354 11.62 -21.85 12.69
N GLY A 355 11.56 -20.81 11.84
CA GLY A 355 12.55 -20.60 10.76
C GLY A 355 13.90 -20.13 11.32
N ASN A 356 15.00 -20.65 10.77
CA ASN A 356 16.35 -20.26 11.17
C ASN A 356 16.84 -19.07 10.33
N LEU A 357 17.48 -18.11 10.99
CA LEU A 357 18.02 -16.92 10.33
C LEU A 357 19.51 -16.78 10.60
N PHE A 358 20.30 -16.72 9.54
CA PHE A 358 21.65 -16.17 9.58
C PHE A 358 21.60 -14.77 8.99
N ILE A 359 22.01 -13.75 9.78
CA ILE A 359 22.05 -12.37 9.30
C ILE A 359 23.47 -11.81 9.40
N ASN A 360 23.92 -11.19 8.30
CA ASN A 360 25.22 -10.51 8.22
C ASN A 360 25.02 -9.03 7.86
N PRO A 361 24.59 -8.19 8.84
CA PRO A 361 24.45 -6.76 8.63
C PRO A 361 25.82 -6.10 8.62
N ILE A 362 25.98 -5.03 7.87
CA ILE A 362 27.18 -4.21 7.84
C ILE A 362 26.87 -2.81 8.36
N ASP A 363 27.78 -2.25 9.16
CA ASP A 363 27.63 -0.93 9.81
C ASP A 363 26.36 -0.82 10.68
N PHE A 364 26.09 -1.87 11.40
CA PHE A 364 24.95 -1.99 12.28
C PHE A 364 25.11 -1.06 13.50
N GLU A 365 24.17 -0.16 13.72
CA GLU A 365 24.25 0.84 14.79
C GLU A 365 23.17 0.71 15.87
N ASP A 366 22.12 -0.05 15.60
CA ASP A 366 20.95 -0.11 16.46
C ASP A 366 21.01 -1.29 17.46
N THR A 367 20.79 -1.00 18.74
CA THR A 367 20.63 -1.98 19.81
C THR A 367 19.17 -2.25 20.17
N THR A 368 18.22 -1.62 19.45
CA THR A 368 16.79 -1.74 19.76
C THR A 368 16.15 -3.00 19.20
N PHE A 369 16.88 -3.77 18.39
CA PHE A 369 16.37 -5.04 17.86
C PHE A 369 16.32 -6.12 18.94
N THR A 370 15.15 -6.31 19.53
CA THR A 370 14.91 -7.33 20.56
C THR A 370 15.04 -8.76 20.02
N TRP A 371 15.13 -8.93 18.72
CA TRP A 371 15.27 -10.22 18.06
C TRP A 371 16.72 -10.58 17.67
N PHE A 372 17.68 -9.72 17.98
CA PHE A 372 19.09 -10.03 17.88
C PHE A 372 19.67 -10.48 19.26
N PRO A 373 20.52 -11.48 19.30
CA PRO A 373 21.11 -11.97 20.55
C PRO A 373 22.27 -11.07 21.02
N LEU A 374 22.02 -9.78 21.19
CA LEU A 374 23.03 -8.80 21.62
C LEU A 374 22.45 -7.80 22.64
N ASP A 375 23.30 -7.32 23.54
CA ASP A 375 22.96 -6.31 24.56
C ASP A 375 23.52 -4.93 24.19
N SER A 376 24.83 -4.85 23.92
CA SER A 376 25.51 -3.59 23.67
C SER A 376 26.54 -3.72 22.56
N LEU A 377 26.79 -2.60 21.88
CA LEU A 377 27.72 -2.54 20.74
C LEU A 377 29.02 -1.82 21.13
N ILE A 378 30.13 -2.30 20.59
CA ILE A 378 31.44 -1.66 20.64
C ILE A 378 32.00 -1.50 19.23
N THR A 379 32.50 -0.31 18.90
CA THR A 379 33.17 -0.09 17.61
C THR A 379 34.57 -0.70 17.63
N LEU A 380 34.83 -1.65 16.75
CA LEU A 380 36.12 -2.34 16.66
C LEU A 380 37.20 -1.46 16.00
N ASN A 381 36.78 -0.59 15.10
CA ASN A 381 37.68 0.23 14.29
C ASN A 381 37.20 1.70 14.24
N PRO A 382 37.39 2.48 15.29
CA PRO A 382 36.90 3.85 15.39
C PRO A 382 37.37 4.76 14.23
N ASN A 383 38.48 4.42 13.60
CA ASN A 383 39.00 5.09 12.41
C ASN A 383 38.40 4.61 11.08
N GLY A 384 37.39 3.73 11.12
CA GLY A 384 36.73 3.17 9.92
C GLY A 384 37.58 2.17 9.14
N ARG A 385 38.67 1.63 9.73
CA ARG A 385 39.56 0.68 9.06
C ARG A 385 39.93 -0.45 10.00
N LEU A 386 39.53 -1.68 9.68
CA LEU A 386 40.02 -2.88 10.34
C LEU A 386 41.05 -3.54 9.43
N TYR A 387 42.28 -3.60 9.89
CA TYR A 387 43.42 -4.07 9.11
C TYR A 387 43.45 -5.60 9.04
N THR A 388 44.24 -6.11 8.09
CA THR A 388 44.48 -7.56 7.91
C THR A 388 45.15 -8.18 9.13
N ASP A 389 45.05 -9.51 9.20
CA ASP A 389 45.70 -10.37 10.20
C ASP A 389 45.09 -10.29 11.61
N LYS A 390 44.02 -9.48 11.83
CA LYS A 390 43.28 -9.53 13.07
C LYS A 390 42.58 -10.88 13.20
N VAL A 391 42.80 -11.52 14.35
CA VAL A 391 42.32 -12.88 14.62
C VAL A 391 40.91 -12.84 15.21
N ILE A 392 40.09 -13.75 14.74
CA ILE A 392 38.72 -14.00 15.18
C ILE A 392 38.68 -15.42 15.69
N GLU A 393 38.51 -15.59 16.99
CA GLU A 393 38.57 -16.88 17.62
C GLU A 393 37.20 -17.49 17.84
N SER A 394 37.11 -18.81 17.67
CA SER A 394 35.91 -19.58 17.97
C SER A 394 36.08 -20.31 19.29
N PRO A 395 35.23 -20.07 20.30
CA PRO A 395 35.25 -20.82 21.55
C PRO A 395 34.71 -22.25 21.36
N ILE A 396 34.14 -22.57 20.23
CA ILE A 396 33.57 -23.89 19.91
C ILE A 396 34.66 -24.83 19.47
N ASP A 397 35.44 -24.43 18.46
CA ASP A 397 36.51 -25.24 17.88
C ASP A 397 37.52 -24.31 17.19
N SER A 398 38.77 -24.41 17.56
CA SER A 398 39.86 -23.62 16.97
C SER A 398 40.04 -23.84 15.44
N THR A 399 39.51 -24.93 14.90
CA THR A 399 39.52 -25.15 13.43
C THR A 399 38.57 -24.21 12.69
N LEU A 400 37.67 -23.57 13.42
CA LEU A 400 36.76 -22.53 12.90
C LEU A 400 37.38 -21.13 12.89
N ASN A 401 38.50 -20.91 13.59
CA ASN A 401 39.13 -19.59 13.70
C ASN A 401 39.29 -18.93 12.34
N LEU A 402 39.00 -17.65 12.30
CA LEU A 402 39.12 -16.79 11.12
C LEU A 402 40.13 -15.67 11.35
N SER A 403 40.55 -15.02 10.29
CA SER A 403 41.29 -13.78 10.32
C SER A 403 40.84 -12.84 9.24
N VAL A 404 41.04 -11.54 9.43
CA VAL A 404 40.77 -10.52 8.42
C VAL A 404 41.78 -10.68 7.30
N SER A 405 41.33 -11.08 6.11
CA SER A 405 42.17 -11.30 4.93
C SER A 405 42.37 -10.05 4.08
N HIS A 406 41.42 -9.15 4.10
CA HIS A 406 41.48 -7.91 3.36
C HIS A 406 40.95 -6.77 4.23
N LEU A 407 41.56 -5.58 4.08
CA LEU A 407 41.12 -4.39 4.78
C LEU A 407 39.60 -4.22 4.73
N ILE A 408 38.97 -4.08 5.90
CA ILE A 408 37.58 -3.70 6.02
C ILE A 408 37.57 -2.19 6.21
N ALA A 409 37.08 -1.46 5.21
CA ALA A 409 37.13 0.01 5.14
C ALA A 409 35.80 0.66 5.59
N VAL A 410 35.11 0.00 6.48
CA VAL A 410 33.85 0.48 7.09
C VAL A 410 33.93 0.32 8.58
N LYS A 411 33.10 1.06 9.32
CA LYS A 411 32.97 0.83 10.76
C LYS A 411 32.32 -0.52 10.99
N VAL A 412 32.96 -1.33 11.82
CA VAL A 412 32.41 -2.62 12.23
C VAL A 412 32.25 -2.66 13.73
N LYS A 413 31.30 -3.41 14.20
CA LYS A 413 30.92 -3.53 15.60
C LYS A 413 31.23 -4.93 16.10
N GLY A 414 31.72 -5.00 17.31
CA GLY A 414 31.54 -6.15 18.17
C GLY A 414 30.39 -5.88 19.13
N PHE A 415 29.98 -6.88 19.88
CA PHE A 415 28.88 -6.75 20.83
C PHE A 415 29.09 -7.66 22.05
N TRP A 416 28.26 -7.42 23.05
CA TRP A 416 28.13 -8.32 24.19
C TRP A 416 26.79 -9.05 24.06
N PRO A 417 26.77 -10.40 24.07
CA PRO A 417 25.55 -11.15 23.96
C PRO A 417 24.59 -10.89 25.11
N ASP A 418 23.32 -10.65 24.82
CA ASP A 418 22.27 -10.59 25.81
C ASP A 418 21.78 -12.00 26.15
N GLN A 419 21.89 -12.37 27.43
CA GLN A 419 21.41 -13.65 27.94
C GLN A 419 20.01 -13.58 28.54
N SER A 420 19.48 -12.37 28.74
CA SER A 420 18.22 -12.21 29.48
C SER A 420 16.99 -12.56 28.64
N GLU A 421 17.02 -12.26 27.34
CA GLU A 421 15.90 -12.43 26.41
C GLU A 421 15.91 -13.79 25.69
N PHE A 422 17.05 -14.50 25.76
CA PHE A 422 17.24 -15.76 25.02
C PHE A 422 17.21 -16.97 25.94
N ASP A 423 16.50 -18.01 25.49
CA ASP A 423 16.48 -19.30 26.20
C ASP A 423 17.78 -20.08 26.03
N SER A 424 18.40 -19.96 24.87
CA SER A 424 19.74 -20.49 24.59
C SER A 424 20.56 -19.43 23.85
N LEU A 425 21.77 -19.22 24.34
CA LEU A 425 22.71 -18.30 23.71
C LEU A 425 24.07 -18.99 23.61
N LYS A 426 24.64 -18.92 22.38
CA LYS A 426 25.92 -19.54 22.04
C LYS A 426 26.81 -18.57 21.31
N GLU A 427 27.95 -18.25 21.86
CA GLU A 427 28.99 -17.51 21.13
C GLU A 427 29.63 -18.41 20.10
N ILE A 428 29.76 -17.90 18.89
CA ILE A 428 30.40 -18.61 17.73
C ILE A 428 31.78 -18.02 17.48
N TYR A 429 31.87 -16.67 17.49
CA TYR A 429 33.12 -15.95 17.31
C TYR A 429 33.24 -14.73 18.21
N HIS A 430 34.44 -14.45 18.65
CA HIS A 430 34.86 -13.20 19.27
C HIS A 430 36.20 -12.70 18.69
N MET A 431 36.50 -11.42 18.88
CA MET A 431 37.81 -10.86 18.54
C MET A 431 38.84 -11.41 19.53
N ALA A 432 40.02 -11.77 19.04
CA ALA A 432 41.18 -12.09 19.89
C ALA A 432 41.57 -10.89 20.76
N ASP A 433 42.43 -11.14 21.75
CA ASP A 433 42.99 -10.08 22.59
C ASP A 433 43.54 -8.93 21.76
N PRO A 434 43.17 -7.67 22.10
CA PRO A 434 43.59 -6.50 21.33
C PRO A 434 45.08 -6.22 21.51
N ASP A 435 45.73 -5.68 20.48
CA ASP A 435 47.02 -5.05 20.61
C ASP A 435 46.88 -3.53 20.86
N ASP A 436 48.01 -2.84 21.13
CA ASP A 436 48.02 -1.42 21.46
C ASP A 436 47.41 -0.51 20.37
N SER A 437 47.24 -1.01 19.16
CA SER A 437 46.70 -0.29 18.01
C SER A 437 45.21 -0.52 17.77
N ASP A 438 44.60 -1.45 18.48
CA ASP A 438 43.22 -1.85 18.29
C ASP A 438 42.23 -0.92 19.00
N GLY A 439 41.03 -0.86 18.45
CA GLY A 439 39.96 0.02 18.93
C GLY A 439 39.05 -0.61 19.99
N TRP A 440 39.23 -1.90 20.32
CA TRP A 440 38.36 -2.60 21.25
C TRP A 440 39.11 -2.95 22.55
N ILE A 441 38.37 -3.34 23.55
CA ILE A 441 38.83 -3.81 24.84
C ILE A 441 38.20 -5.17 25.15
N GLY A 442 38.98 -6.11 25.65
CA GLY A 442 38.52 -7.47 25.88
C GLY A 442 38.30 -8.24 24.59
N ASN A 443 37.45 -9.25 24.63
CA ASN A 443 37.15 -10.13 23.49
C ASN A 443 35.67 -9.96 23.08
N PRO A 444 35.30 -8.84 22.43
CA PRO A 444 33.90 -8.63 22.02
C PRO A 444 33.47 -9.69 21.02
N THR A 445 32.27 -10.19 21.22
CA THR A 445 31.63 -11.13 20.32
C THR A 445 31.36 -10.46 18.95
N VAL A 446 31.58 -11.20 17.89
CA VAL A 446 31.27 -10.78 16.50
C VAL A 446 30.33 -11.74 15.79
N CYS A 447 30.09 -12.91 16.39
CA CYS A 447 29.07 -13.85 15.94
C CYS A 447 28.49 -14.61 17.13
N SER A 448 27.19 -14.56 17.28
CA SER A 448 26.46 -15.38 18.26
C SER A 448 25.19 -15.95 17.68
N MET A 449 24.66 -16.97 18.32
CA MET A 449 23.41 -17.62 18.00
C MET A 449 22.52 -17.65 19.23
N GLY A 450 21.24 -17.38 19.06
CA GLY A 450 20.25 -17.45 20.13
C GLY A 450 18.92 -18.05 19.67
N GLN A 451 18.09 -18.42 20.65
CA GLN A 451 16.69 -18.79 20.45
C GLN A 451 15.82 -18.13 21.51
N TYR A 452 14.62 -17.71 21.11
CA TYR A 452 13.62 -17.19 22.03
C TYR A 452 12.70 -18.29 22.53
N ARG A 453 12.14 -18.09 23.71
CA ARG A 453 11.02 -18.90 24.18
C ARG A 453 9.70 -18.31 23.72
N VAL A 454 9.09 -18.96 22.71
CA VAL A 454 7.80 -18.52 22.14
C VAL A 454 6.63 -18.91 23.06
N THR A 455 6.68 -20.12 23.60
CA THR A 455 5.75 -20.63 24.61
C THR A 455 6.51 -21.45 25.66
N PRO A 456 5.90 -21.82 26.80
CA PRO A 456 6.59 -22.65 27.79
C PRO A 456 7.21 -23.96 27.25
N THR A 457 6.72 -24.43 26.10
CA THR A 457 7.15 -25.70 25.47
C THR A 457 7.74 -25.55 24.08
N GLN A 458 7.78 -24.31 23.52
CA GLN A 458 8.23 -24.08 22.15
C GLN A 458 9.31 -23.01 22.10
N LEU A 459 10.40 -23.32 21.43
CA LEU A 459 11.44 -22.37 21.09
C LEU A 459 11.22 -21.81 19.67
N SER A 460 11.74 -20.64 19.42
CA SER A 460 11.86 -20.06 18.07
C SER A 460 12.83 -20.84 17.22
N GLY A 461 12.91 -20.53 15.93
CA GLY A 461 14.09 -20.84 15.14
C GLY A 461 15.35 -20.18 15.71
N LYS A 462 16.48 -20.60 15.22
CA LYS A 462 17.79 -20.05 15.64
C LYS A 462 18.10 -18.78 14.87
N VAL A 463 18.53 -17.76 15.59
CA VAL A 463 19.02 -16.50 15.04
C VAL A 463 20.53 -16.44 15.21
N VAL A 464 21.24 -16.35 14.10
CA VAL A 464 22.69 -16.16 14.05
C VAL A 464 22.98 -14.78 13.51
N ILE A 465 23.69 -13.97 14.29
CA ILE A 465 24.18 -12.67 13.83
C ILE A 465 25.69 -12.71 13.66
N MET A 466 26.18 -12.23 12.52
CA MET A 466 27.60 -12.02 12.21
C MET A 466 27.83 -10.56 11.86
N THR A 467 28.49 -9.80 12.74
CA THR A 467 28.66 -8.35 12.59
C THR A 467 29.89 -7.94 11.77
N LEU A 468 30.78 -8.87 11.46
CA LEU A 468 31.85 -8.64 10.51
C LEU A 468 31.42 -9.00 9.10
N PRO A 469 31.73 -8.18 8.07
CA PRO A 469 31.37 -8.52 6.70
C PRO A 469 32.13 -9.79 6.25
N LEU A 470 31.38 -10.77 5.79
CA LEU A 470 31.97 -11.93 5.15
C LEU A 470 32.46 -11.60 3.73
N HIS A 471 31.75 -10.72 3.04
CA HIS A 471 32.06 -10.24 1.69
C HIS A 471 31.68 -8.75 1.58
N ASP A 472 32.36 -7.96 0.74
CA ASP A 472 32.11 -6.52 0.55
C ASP A 472 31.62 -6.15 -0.86
N GLY A 473 31.09 -7.11 -1.61
CA GLY A 473 30.71 -6.94 -2.99
C GLY A 473 31.87 -7.19 -3.98
N TYR A 474 33.10 -6.91 -3.59
CA TYR A 474 34.29 -7.11 -4.44
C TYR A 474 35.05 -8.39 -4.10
N ARG A 475 35.15 -8.72 -2.81
CA ARG A 475 35.95 -9.86 -2.35
C ARG A 475 35.59 -10.31 -0.95
N PRO A 476 35.86 -11.58 -0.61
CA PRO A 476 35.77 -12.08 0.77
C PRO A 476 36.69 -11.30 1.70
N LYS A 477 36.22 -11.04 2.91
CA LYS A 477 36.95 -10.28 3.95
C LYS A 477 37.61 -11.15 4.99
N LEU A 478 37.09 -12.34 5.21
CA LEU A 478 37.56 -13.26 6.25
C LEU A 478 38.12 -14.54 5.62
N GLN A 479 39.20 -15.03 6.19
CA GLN A 479 39.83 -16.31 5.84
C GLN A 479 40.26 -17.05 7.11
N GLY A 480 40.60 -18.32 6.99
CA GLY A 480 41.13 -19.14 8.07
C GLY A 480 41.40 -20.56 7.65
N ASN A 481 41.63 -21.46 8.61
CA ASN A 481 41.92 -22.85 8.40
C ASN A 481 40.83 -23.61 7.59
N GLY A 482 39.77 -22.97 7.27
CA GLY A 482 38.67 -23.51 6.50
C GLY A 482 37.80 -22.48 5.82
N SER A 483 38.14 -21.21 5.90
CA SER A 483 37.36 -20.11 5.37
C SER A 483 35.92 -20.03 5.97
N SER A 484 35.12 -19.07 5.51
CA SER A 484 33.71 -18.93 5.91
C SER A 484 32.85 -20.15 5.58
N ILE A 485 33.29 -21.01 4.65
CA ILE A 485 32.59 -22.25 4.31
C ILE A 485 32.46 -23.20 5.52
N LYS A 486 33.48 -23.27 6.39
CA LYS A 486 33.38 -24.09 7.60
C LYS A 486 32.36 -23.56 8.63
N LEU A 487 32.19 -22.23 8.68
CA LEU A 487 31.13 -21.66 9.50
C LEU A 487 29.77 -22.20 9.06
N PHE A 488 29.45 -22.09 7.77
CA PHE A 488 28.18 -22.56 7.25
C PHE A 488 28.04 -24.09 7.32
N GLN A 489 29.12 -24.84 7.05
CA GLN A 489 29.11 -26.30 7.28
C GLN A 489 28.76 -26.62 8.74
N TYR A 490 29.41 -25.95 9.69
CA TYR A 490 29.13 -26.14 11.11
C TYR A 490 27.65 -25.83 11.42
N LEU A 491 27.12 -24.70 10.90
CA LEU A 491 25.74 -24.30 11.15
C LEU A 491 24.74 -25.33 10.58
N PHE A 492 24.93 -25.78 9.34
CA PHE A 492 24.03 -26.75 8.70
C PHE A 492 24.13 -28.17 9.29
N GLU A 493 25.33 -28.59 9.74
CA GLU A 493 25.52 -29.93 10.29
C GLU A 493 25.10 -30.05 11.76
N ASN A 494 25.15 -28.95 12.53
CA ASN A 494 24.99 -29.01 13.97
C ASN A 494 23.87 -28.12 14.53
N GLU A 495 23.43 -27.09 13.78
CA GLU A 495 22.56 -26.09 14.35
C GLU A 495 21.25 -25.92 13.58
N PHE A 496 21.25 -25.84 12.26
CA PHE A 496 20.08 -25.63 11.39
C PHE A 496 19.43 -26.95 10.89
#